data_06be38f6435f4eb0f39b21b361d71277
#
_entry.id   06be38f6435f4eb0f39b21b361d71277
#
_cell.length_a   1.000
_cell.length_b   1.000
_cell.length_c   1.000
_cell.angle_alpha   90.00
_cell.angle_beta   90.00
_cell.angle_gamma   90.00
#
_symmetry.space_group_name_H-M   'P 1'
#
loop_
_entity.id
_entity.type
_entity.pdbx_description
1 polymer ?
#
loop_
_entity_poly.entity_id
_entity_poly.type
_entity_poly.pdbx_seq_one_letter_code
_entity_poly.pdbx_strand_id
1 'polypeptide(L)'
;FYTFQMISYGADVYRGTIRAERNLLNLGLYMSFFPKMIQGPIERYQGMGACIRNRHVTPELFACGARRFIYGLGKKVILANQFGSVVDKVLANPMDQISGGLGWYVGILYTLQIYFDFSGYSDMAVGLGKMLGFELTENFNYPYLARTVGEFWRRWHISLSGWFKDYLYIPLGGSRRGTLITCRNLMIVFLCTGFWHGAGLSFIAWGMYYG
;
A
#
# COMPACT_ATOMS: atom_id res chain seq x y z
N PHE A 1 5.26 0.98 8.50
CA PHE A 1 4.72 -0.38 8.24
C PHE A 1 4.75 -1.24 9.50
N TYR A 2 5.87 -1.35 10.24
CA TYR A 2 5.96 -2.11 11.49
C TYR A 2 4.89 -1.73 12.51
N THR A 3 4.67 -0.43 12.73
CA THR A 3 3.68 0.08 13.69
C THR A 3 2.28 -0.44 13.34
N PHE A 4 1.89 -0.39 12.07
CA PHE A 4 0.59 -0.92 11.64
C PHE A 4 0.46 -2.43 11.86
N GLN A 5 1.52 -3.19 11.62
CA GLN A 5 1.51 -4.63 11.87
C GLN A 5 1.41 -4.95 13.36
N MET A 6 2.15 -4.22 14.21
CA MET A 6 2.07 -4.40 15.66
C MET A 6 0.70 -4.03 16.22
N ILE A 7 0.13 -2.90 15.78
CA ILE A 7 -1.19 -2.47 16.21
C ILE A 7 -2.26 -3.50 15.78
N SER A 8 -2.23 -3.96 14.52
CA SER A 8 -3.19 -4.95 14.05
C SER A 8 -3.04 -6.29 14.77
N TYR A 9 -1.81 -6.75 15.00
CA TYR A 9 -1.56 -7.97 15.77
C TYR A 9 -2.11 -7.86 17.21
N GLY A 10 -1.78 -6.78 17.92
CA GLY A 10 -2.27 -6.55 19.28
C GLY A 10 -3.80 -6.43 19.34
N ALA A 11 -4.40 -5.70 18.38
CA ALA A 11 -5.85 -5.56 18.28
C ALA A 11 -6.54 -6.90 18.00
N ASP A 12 -5.97 -7.73 17.11
CA ASP A 12 -6.55 -9.04 16.76
C ASP A 12 -6.45 -10.04 17.91
N VAL A 13 -5.33 -10.02 18.67
CA VAL A 13 -5.22 -10.81 19.90
C VAL A 13 -6.23 -10.34 20.96
N TYR A 14 -6.32 -9.02 21.17
CA TYR A 14 -7.26 -8.44 22.14
C TYR A 14 -8.73 -8.75 21.79
N ARG A 15 -9.08 -8.71 20.50
CA ARG A 15 -10.43 -9.06 20.01
C ARG A 15 -10.70 -10.57 20.02
N GLY A 16 -9.69 -11.40 20.27
CA GLY A 16 -9.81 -12.86 20.24
C GLY A 16 -9.92 -13.45 18.82
N THR A 17 -9.67 -12.66 17.78
CA THR A 17 -9.69 -13.12 16.37
C THR A 17 -8.54 -14.05 16.05
N ILE A 18 -7.42 -13.87 16.74
CA ILE A 18 -6.26 -14.75 16.67
C ILE A 18 -5.79 -15.13 18.07
N ARG A 19 -5.16 -16.28 18.19
CA ARG A 19 -4.42 -16.64 19.43
C ARG A 19 -3.04 -15.97 19.38
N ALA A 20 -2.58 -15.49 20.53
CA ALA A 20 -1.24 -14.95 20.65
C ALA A 20 -0.18 -16.00 20.26
N GLU A 21 0.76 -15.60 19.39
CA GLU A 21 1.87 -16.43 18.99
C GLU A 21 2.85 -16.55 20.16
N ARG A 22 3.17 -17.79 20.55
CA ARG A 22 4.07 -18.07 21.67
C ARG A 22 5.52 -18.24 21.21
N ASN A 23 5.74 -18.48 19.93
CA ASN A 23 7.07 -18.59 19.37
C ASN A 23 7.56 -17.21 18.92
N LEU A 24 8.55 -16.67 19.64
CA LEU A 24 9.13 -15.36 19.35
C LEU A 24 9.79 -15.30 17.97
N LEU A 25 10.33 -16.40 17.45
CA LEU A 25 10.92 -16.44 16.11
C LEU A 25 9.84 -16.28 15.04
N ASN A 26 8.69 -16.92 15.20
CA ASN A 26 7.55 -16.76 14.28
C ASN A 26 7.03 -15.33 14.29
N LEU A 27 6.89 -14.74 15.48
CA LEU A 27 6.47 -13.35 15.61
C LEU A 27 7.52 -12.40 15.02
N GLY A 28 8.79 -12.65 15.30
CA GLY A 28 9.91 -11.91 14.73
C GLY A 28 9.93 -11.98 13.21
N LEU A 29 9.75 -13.17 12.62
CA LEU A 29 9.67 -13.35 11.18
C LEU A 29 8.47 -12.59 10.59
N TYR A 30 7.29 -12.66 11.24
CA TYR A 30 6.14 -11.87 10.80
C TYR A 30 6.45 -10.38 10.78
N MET A 31 7.08 -9.85 11.80
CA MET A 31 7.39 -8.43 11.89
C MET A 31 8.48 -8.00 10.90
N SER A 32 9.56 -8.77 10.79
CA SER A 32 10.78 -8.42 10.03
C SER A 32 10.87 -9.04 8.64
N PHE A 33 9.78 -9.60 8.10
CA PHE A 33 9.79 -10.20 6.77
C PHE A 33 10.14 -9.18 5.69
N PHE A 34 11.39 -9.24 5.22
CA PHE A 34 12.02 -8.18 4.45
C PHE A 34 11.27 -7.76 3.16
N PRO A 35 10.57 -8.65 2.40
CA PRO A 35 9.90 -8.20 1.18
C PRO A 35 8.82 -7.13 1.39
N LYS A 36 8.24 -7.05 2.62
CA LYS A 36 7.17 -6.09 2.94
C LYS A 36 7.63 -4.89 3.77
N MET A 37 8.91 -4.79 4.12
CA MET A 37 9.38 -3.86 5.15
C MET A 37 9.25 -2.38 4.80
N ILE A 38 9.51 -1.98 3.56
CA ILE A 38 9.58 -0.56 3.15
C ILE A 38 8.23 -0.08 2.58
N GLN A 39 7.77 -0.67 1.49
CA GLN A 39 6.53 -0.30 0.78
C GLN A 39 5.67 -1.53 0.43
N GLY A 40 5.97 -2.68 1.04
CA GLY A 40 5.25 -3.91 0.76
C GLY A 40 3.83 -3.92 1.33
N PRO A 41 3.04 -4.94 1.00
CA PRO A 41 1.69 -5.07 1.54
C PRO A 41 1.69 -5.14 3.08
N ILE A 42 0.72 -4.46 3.71
CA ILE A 42 0.51 -4.52 5.15
C ILE A 42 -0.23 -5.81 5.47
N GLU A 43 0.53 -6.86 5.78
CA GLU A 43 0.00 -8.18 6.07
C GLU A 43 -0.54 -8.27 7.50
N ARG A 44 -1.59 -9.08 7.66
CA ARG A 44 -2.13 -9.45 8.97
C ARG A 44 -1.55 -10.78 9.41
N TYR A 45 -1.35 -10.94 10.72
CA TYR A 45 -0.83 -12.19 11.28
C TYR A 45 -1.72 -13.39 10.94
N GLN A 46 -3.04 -13.21 10.84
CA GLN A 46 -3.98 -14.29 10.52
C GLN A 46 -3.62 -15.02 9.22
N GLY A 47 -3.30 -14.29 8.14
CA GLY A 47 -2.89 -14.89 6.86
C GLY A 47 -1.45 -15.41 6.91
N MET A 48 -0.52 -14.58 7.33
CA MET A 48 0.90 -14.90 7.29
C MET A 48 1.31 -15.96 8.31
N GLY A 49 0.68 -16.00 9.49
CA GLY A 49 0.99 -16.98 10.53
C GLY A 49 0.72 -18.42 10.12
N ALA A 50 -0.27 -18.67 9.26
CA ALA A 50 -0.52 -19.99 8.68
C ALA A 50 0.64 -20.42 7.75
N CYS A 51 1.11 -19.51 6.89
CA CYS A 51 2.23 -19.75 5.99
C CYS A 51 3.55 -19.95 6.75
N ILE A 52 3.77 -19.22 7.86
CA ILE A 52 4.98 -19.40 8.69
C ILE A 52 5.08 -20.83 9.22
N ARG A 53 3.96 -21.42 9.65
CA ARG A 53 3.92 -22.78 10.24
C ARG A 53 3.94 -23.89 9.19
N ASN A 54 3.28 -23.66 8.06
CA ASN A 54 3.08 -24.69 7.01
C ASN A 54 3.50 -24.17 5.64
N ARG A 55 4.79 -23.84 5.50
CA ARG A 55 5.32 -23.27 4.28
C ARG A 55 5.69 -24.37 3.28
N HIS A 56 5.18 -24.24 2.07
CA HIS A 56 5.54 -25.09 0.94
C HIS A 56 6.05 -24.23 -0.22
N VAL A 57 7.18 -24.62 -0.78
CA VAL A 57 7.76 -23.99 -1.97
C VAL A 57 7.86 -25.06 -3.04
N THR A 58 7.18 -24.86 -4.17
CA THR A 58 7.31 -25.70 -5.35
C THR A 58 8.08 -24.97 -6.45
N PRO A 59 8.70 -25.70 -7.41
CA PRO A 59 9.37 -25.06 -8.55
C PRO A 59 8.43 -24.13 -9.34
N GLU A 60 7.15 -24.50 -9.47
CA GLU A 60 6.14 -23.71 -10.18
C GLU A 60 5.83 -22.41 -9.44
N LEU A 61 5.68 -22.48 -8.12
CA LEU A 61 5.46 -21.31 -7.27
C LEU A 61 6.67 -20.36 -7.31
N PHE A 62 7.87 -20.92 -7.24
CA PHE A 62 9.11 -20.16 -7.37
C PHE A 62 9.20 -19.48 -8.74
N ALA A 63 8.95 -20.20 -9.85
CA ALA A 63 8.98 -19.64 -11.19
C ALA A 63 7.90 -18.54 -11.39
N CYS A 64 6.71 -18.72 -10.81
CA CYS A 64 5.66 -17.72 -10.81
C CYS A 64 6.09 -16.46 -10.06
N GLY A 65 6.69 -16.63 -8.88
CA GLY A 65 7.24 -15.52 -8.08
C GLY A 65 8.36 -14.79 -8.79
N ALA A 66 9.30 -15.51 -9.42
CA ALA A 66 10.41 -14.92 -10.18
C ALA A 66 9.90 -14.08 -11.36
N ARG A 67 8.94 -14.60 -12.14
CA ARG A 67 8.30 -13.83 -13.22
C ARG A 67 7.65 -12.55 -12.70
N ARG A 68 6.91 -12.65 -11.59
CA ARG A 68 6.27 -11.50 -10.97
C ARG A 68 7.28 -10.46 -10.51
N PHE A 69 8.38 -10.90 -9.93
CA PHE A 69 9.48 -10.02 -9.51
C PHE A 69 10.09 -9.29 -10.72
N ILE A 70 10.36 -9.98 -11.83
CA ILE A 70 10.91 -9.39 -13.06
C ILE A 70 9.95 -8.35 -13.64
N TYR A 71 8.64 -8.63 -13.67
CA TYR A 71 7.64 -7.63 -14.11
C TYR A 71 7.63 -6.40 -13.21
N GLY A 72 7.70 -6.57 -11.89
CA GLY A 72 7.79 -5.47 -10.95
C GLY A 72 9.06 -4.63 -11.15
N LEU A 73 10.20 -5.30 -11.33
CA LEU A 73 11.48 -4.64 -11.63
C LEU A 73 11.40 -3.85 -12.94
N GLY A 74 10.81 -4.43 -13.99
CA GLY A 74 10.57 -3.74 -15.26
C GLY A 74 9.72 -2.48 -15.09
N LYS A 75 8.64 -2.53 -14.32
CA LYS A 75 7.82 -1.35 -13.98
C LYS A 75 8.66 -0.25 -13.32
N LYS A 76 9.52 -0.62 -12.38
CA LYS A 76 10.39 0.33 -11.67
C LYS A 76 11.44 0.92 -12.58
N VAL A 77 12.22 0.08 -13.25
CA VAL A 77 13.43 0.53 -13.97
C VAL A 77 13.08 1.13 -15.34
N ILE A 78 12.17 0.49 -16.09
CA ILE A 78 11.88 0.89 -17.48
C ILE A 78 10.83 2.01 -17.53
N LEU A 79 9.83 2.01 -16.61
CA LEU A 79 8.75 2.99 -16.67
C LEU A 79 8.93 4.08 -15.63
N ALA A 80 8.90 3.73 -14.32
CA ALA A 80 8.88 4.73 -13.25
C ALA A 80 10.12 5.62 -13.26
N ASN A 81 11.33 5.05 -13.38
CA ASN A 81 12.56 5.82 -13.38
C ASN A 81 12.66 6.75 -14.60
N GLN A 82 12.19 6.31 -15.78
CA GLN A 82 12.19 7.16 -16.97
C GLN A 82 11.20 8.32 -16.84
N PHE A 83 9.98 8.05 -16.38
CA PHE A 83 9.01 9.12 -16.13
C PHE A 83 9.53 10.10 -15.07
N GLY A 84 10.12 9.60 -13.98
CA GLY A 84 10.74 10.42 -12.94
C GLY A 84 11.83 11.31 -13.48
N SER A 85 12.74 10.78 -14.30
CA SER A 85 13.83 11.58 -14.92
C SER A 85 13.31 12.75 -15.76
N VAL A 86 12.16 12.57 -16.47
CA VAL A 86 11.55 13.67 -17.24
C VAL A 86 10.88 14.67 -16.31
N VAL A 87 10.11 14.19 -15.32
CA VAL A 87 9.44 15.03 -14.33
C VAL A 87 10.44 15.90 -13.59
N ASP A 88 11.51 15.31 -13.07
CA ASP A 88 12.55 16.04 -12.31
C ASP A 88 13.24 17.11 -13.16
N LYS A 89 13.55 16.81 -14.42
CA LYS A 89 14.15 17.78 -15.35
C LYS A 89 13.24 18.98 -15.61
N VAL A 90 11.94 18.76 -15.75
CA VAL A 90 11.02 19.87 -16.02
C VAL A 90 10.76 20.69 -14.74
N LEU A 91 10.57 20.02 -13.60
CA LEU A 91 10.33 20.70 -12.32
C LEU A 91 11.58 21.40 -11.75
N ALA A 92 12.78 21.12 -12.28
CA ALA A 92 14.00 21.87 -11.96
C ALA A 92 14.01 23.28 -12.58
N ASN A 93 13.15 23.57 -13.56
CA ASN A 93 13.03 24.92 -14.13
C ASN A 93 12.13 25.81 -13.26
N PRO A 94 12.37 27.14 -13.30
CA PRO A 94 11.46 28.09 -12.64
C PRO A 94 10.01 27.93 -13.10
N MET A 95 9.05 28.08 -12.19
CA MET A 95 7.64 27.84 -12.47
C MET A 95 7.03 28.75 -13.55
N ASP A 96 7.57 29.96 -13.73
CA ASP A 96 7.19 30.93 -14.76
C ASP A 96 7.61 30.51 -16.18
N GLN A 97 8.55 29.58 -16.29
CA GLN A 97 9.00 28.99 -17.56
C GLN A 97 8.22 27.72 -17.94
N ILE A 98 7.37 27.21 -17.06
CA ILE A 98 6.55 26.02 -17.32
C ILE A 98 5.23 26.45 -17.96
N SER A 99 5.08 26.22 -19.25
CA SER A 99 3.79 26.48 -19.94
C SER A 99 2.69 25.55 -19.42
N GLY A 100 1.42 25.96 -19.56
CA GLY A 100 0.28 25.17 -19.12
C GLY A 100 0.24 23.75 -19.75
N GLY A 101 0.57 23.64 -21.04
CA GLY A 101 0.66 22.34 -21.72
C GLY A 101 1.75 21.44 -21.14
N LEU A 102 2.94 22.02 -20.84
CA LEU A 102 4.02 21.30 -20.21
C LEU A 102 3.66 20.86 -18.77
N GLY A 103 2.94 21.72 -18.05
CA GLY A 103 2.42 21.40 -16.71
C GLY A 103 1.48 20.18 -16.72
N TRP A 104 0.55 20.12 -17.68
CA TRP A 104 -0.32 18.94 -17.85
C TRP A 104 0.46 17.68 -18.22
N TYR A 105 1.40 17.80 -19.14
CA TYR A 105 2.26 16.69 -19.54
C TYR A 105 3.04 16.10 -18.33
N VAL A 106 3.67 16.97 -17.53
CA VAL A 106 4.38 16.57 -16.32
C VAL A 106 3.44 15.95 -15.28
N GLY A 107 2.23 16.51 -15.11
CA GLY A 107 1.23 15.97 -14.18
C GLY A 107 0.82 14.53 -14.55
N ILE A 108 0.63 14.24 -15.85
CA ILE A 108 0.34 12.89 -16.33
C ILE A 108 1.53 11.96 -16.08
N LEU A 109 2.74 12.38 -16.44
CA LEU A 109 3.94 11.56 -16.23
C LEU A 109 4.17 11.28 -14.73
N TYR A 110 4.00 12.26 -13.86
CA TYR A 110 4.12 12.11 -12.43
C TYR A 110 3.10 11.11 -11.86
N THR A 111 1.85 11.19 -12.35
CA THR A 111 0.78 10.24 -12.00
C THR A 111 1.18 8.80 -12.37
N LEU A 112 1.70 8.59 -13.58
CA LEU A 112 2.19 7.29 -14.05
C LEU A 112 3.44 6.85 -13.29
N GLN A 113 4.37 7.76 -13.00
CA GLN A 113 5.55 7.49 -12.20
C GLN A 113 5.19 6.92 -10.83
N ILE A 114 4.34 7.61 -10.06
CA ILE A 114 3.92 7.14 -8.73
C ILE A 114 3.30 5.74 -8.81
N TYR A 115 2.45 5.51 -9.80
CA TYR A 115 1.80 4.21 -9.95
C TYR A 115 2.78 3.10 -10.29
N PHE A 116 3.64 3.29 -11.30
CA PHE A 116 4.57 2.25 -11.70
C PHE A 116 5.69 2.05 -10.68
N ASP A 117 6.09 3.09 -9.97
CA ASP A 117 7.06 3.00 -8.89
C ASP A 117 6.52 2.11 -7.75
N PHE A 118 5.36 2.45 -7.25
CA PHE A 118 4.79 1.74 -6.12
C PHE A 118 4.22 0.36 -6.50
N SER A 119 3.53 0.24 -7.64
CA SER A 119 3.04 -1.07 -8.09
C SER A 119 4.18 -2.00 -8.47
N GLY A 120 5.28 -1.47 -9.03
CA GLY A 120 6.49 -2.24 -9.31
C GLY A 120 7.12 -2.80 -8.04
N TYR A 121 7.27 -1.97 -7.01
CA TYR A 121 7.75 -2.45 -5.71
C TYR A 121 6.81 -3.52 -5.12
N SER A 122 5.51 -3.28 -5.16
CA SER A 122 4.52 -4.24 -4.65
C SER A 122 4.59 -5.58 -5.39
N ASP A 123 4.74 -5.57 -6.72
CA ASP A 123 4.92 -6.78 -7.52
C ASP A 123 6.23 -7.52 -7.17
N MET A 124 7.32 -6.79 -6.95
CA MET A 124 8.58 -7.40 -6.49
C MET A 124 8.40 -8.04 -5.10
N ALA A 125 7.73 -7.36 -4.17
CA ALA A 125 7.46 -7.88 -2.83
C ALA A 125 6.60 -9.15 -2.87
N VAL A 126 5.50 -9.14 -3.64
CA VAL A 126 4.63 -10.31 -3.83
C VAL A 126 5.38 -11.45 -4.54
N GLY A 127 6.21 -11.12 -5.53
CA GLY A 127 7.06 -12.08 -6.23
C GLY A 127 8.04 -12.78 -5.29
N LEU A 128 8.77 -12.01 -4.48
CA LEU A 128 9.69 -12.54 -3.46
C LEU A 128 8.93 -13.37 -2.41
N GLY A 129 7.76 -12.90 -1.97
CA GLY A 129 6.89 -13.66 -1.08
C GLY A 129 6.60 -15.06 -1.65
N LYS A 130 6.14 -15.13 -2.91
CA LYS A 130 5.84 -16.39 -3.59
C LYS A 130 7.07 -17.31 -3.74
N MET A 131 8.22 -16.74 -4.08
CA MET A 131 9.48 -17.51 -4.16
C MET A 131 9.86 -18.13 -2.81
N LEU A 132 9.48 -17.48 -1.71
CA LEU A 132 9.72 -17.95 -0.35
C LEU A 132 8.54 -18.75 0.24
N GLY A 133 7.50 -19.04 -0.54
CA GLY A 133 6.32 -19.80 -0.11
C GLY A 133 5.33 -19.00 0.73
N PHE A 134 5.32 -17.67 0.60
CA PHE A 134 4.35 -16.78 1.23
C PHE A 134 3.43 -16.16 0.19
N GLU A 135 2.14 -16.16 0.46
CA GLU A 135 1.16 -15.41 -0.32
C GLU A 135 0.93 -14.05 0.34
N LEU A 136 1.39 -13.00 -0.33
CA LEU A 136 1.19 -11.62 0.12
C LEU A 136 -0.01 -10.99 -0.58
N THR A 137 -0.68 -10.08 0.12
CA THR A 137 -1.85 -9.35 -0.37
C THR A 137 -1.50 -8.47 -1.57
N GLU A 138 -2.36 -8.44 -2.59
CA GLU A 138 -2.23 -7.53 -3.72
C GLU A 138 -2.49 -6.09 -3.27
N ASN A 139 -1.63 -5.16 -3.68
CA ASN A 139 -1.79 -3.74 -3.34
C ASN A 139 -2.47 -2.93 -4.44
N PHE A 140 -2.47 -3.41 -5.68
CA PHE A 140 -3.00 -2.69 -6.83
C PHE A 140 -3.85 -3.58 -7.72
N ASN A 141 -4.99 -3.04 -8.17
CA ASN A 141 -5.86 -3.69 -9.15
C ASN A 141 -6.35 -2.66 -10.17
N TYR A 142 -5.46 -2.27 -11.11
CA TYR A 142 -5.76 -1.31 -12.18
C TYR A 142 -6.52 -0.06 -11.70
N PRO A 143 -5.96 0.74 -10.76
CA PRO A 143 -6.68 1.82 -10.10
C PRO A 143 -7.19 2.91 -11.04
N TYR A 144 -6.48 3.19 -12.13
CA TYR A 144 -6.86 4.22 -13.11
C TYR A 144 -7.99 3.79 -14.07
N LEU A 145 -8.47 2.55 -13.98
CA LEU A 145 -9.70 2.11 -14.63
C LEU A 145 -10.94 2.31 -13.75
N ALA A 146 -10.78 2.89 -12.56
CA ALA A 146 -11.88 3.16 -11.64
C ALA A 146 -12.82 4.23 -12.22
N ARG A 147 -14.12 4.02 -12.05
CA ARG A 147 -15.17 4.95 -12.49
C ARG A 147 -15.62 5.92 -11.40
N THR A 148 -15.25 5.64 -10.16
CA THR A 148 -15.59 6.48 -9.00
C THR A 148 -14.39 6.58 -8.06
N VAL A 149 -14.34 7.64 -7.23
CA VAL A 149 -13.31 7.83 -6.21
C VAL A 149 -13.29 6.66 -5.22
N GLY A 150 -14.46 6.17 -4.80
CA GLY A 150 -14.55 5.02 -3.91
C GLY A 150 -14.04 3.73 -4.54
N GLU A 151 -14.21 3.54 -5.86
CA GLU A 151 -13.63 2.42 -6.59
C GLU A 151 -12.11 2.55 -6.71
N PHE A 152 -11.61 3.77 -6.96
CA PHE A 152 -10.17 4.04 -6.99
C PHE A 152 -9.49 3.58 -5.69
N TRP A 153 -9.98 3.99 -4.54
CA TRP A 153 -9.42 3.61 -3.24
C TRP A 153 -9.54 2.11 -2.92
N ARG A 154 -10.48 1.40 -3.51
CA ARG A 154 -10.55 -0.08 -3.42
C ARG A 154 -9.53 -0.79 -4.29
N ARG A 155 -8.92 -0.08 -5.27
CA ARG A 155 -7.94 -0.59 -6.23
C ARG A 155 -6.52 -0.08 -5.98
N TRP A 156 -6.38 1.00 -5.21
CA TRP A 156 -5.13 1.65 -4.86
C TRP A 156 -4.74 1.34 -3.43
N HIS A 157 -3.49 0.87 -3.23
CA HIS A 157 -2.92 0.56 -1.90
C HIS A 157 -3.90 -0.22 -1.01
N ILE A 158 -4.36 -1.36 -1.53
CA ILE A 158 -5.47 -2.16 -0.99
C ILE A 158 -5.21 -2.58 0.45
N SER A 159 -3.96 -2.97 0.78
CA SER A 159 -3.61 -3.41 2.12
C SER A 159 -3.70 -2.28 3.15
N LEU A 160 -3.30 -1.05 2.81
CA LEU A 160 -3.43 0.13 3.68
C LEU A 160 -4.91 0.53 3.85
N SER A 161 -5.64 0.60 2.75
CA SER A 161 -7.09 0.92 2.77
C SER A 161 -7.86 -0.11 3.60
N GLY A 162 -7.52 -1.40 3.46
CA GLY A 162 -8.07 -2.47 4.28
C GLY A 162 -7.71 -2.33 5.75
N TRP A 163 -6.47 -1.94 6.07
CA TRP A 163 -6.03 -1.72 7.43
C TRP A 163 -6.82 -0.59 8.11
N PHE A 164 -6.89 0.59 7.48
CA PHE A 164 -7.66 1.72 8.00
C PHE A 164 -9.15 1.40 8.14
N LYS A 165 -9.72 0.64 7.20
CA LYS A 165 -11.10 0.19 7.28
C LYS A 165 -11.35 -0.64 8.54
N ASP A 166 -10.52 -1.65 8.84
CA ASP A 166 -10.80 -2.64 9.89
C ASP A 166 -10.36 -2.18 11.28
N TYR A 167 -9.32 -1.34 11.36
CA TYR A 167 -8.77 -0.91 12.65
C TYR A 167 -9.12 0.53 13.03
N LEU A 168 -9.65 1.33 12.10
CA LEU A 168 -10.07 2.70 12.39
C LEU A 168 -11.52 2.97 11.99
N TYR A 169 -11.89 2.78 10.71
CA TYR A 169 -13.21 3.15 10.21
C TYR A 169 -14.35 2.34 10.85
N ILE A 170 -14.23 1.02 10.88
CA ILE A 170 -15.26 0.13 11.48
C ILE A 170 -15.39 0.38 12.99
N PRO A 171 -14.31 0.47 13.80
CA PRO A 171 -14.40 0.81 15.21
C PRO A 171 -15.06 2.15 15.51
N LEU A 172 -14.90 3.15 14.64
CA LEU A 172 -15.56 4.46 14.75
C LEU A 172 -17.08 4.41 14.45
N GLY A 173 -17.59 3.23 14.05
CA GLY A 173 -18.99 2.99 13.70
C GLY A 173 -19.25 2.80 12.21
N GLY A 174 -18.26 2.94 11.36
CA GLY A 174 -18.37 2.75 9.91
C GLY A 174 -19.45 3.65 9.30
N SER A 175 -20.24 3.09 8.37
CA SER A 175 -21.36 3.79 7.70
C SER A 175 -22.73 3.50 8.32
N ARG A 176 -22.79 2.80 9.48
CA ARG A 176 -24.05 2.31 10.05
C ARG A 176 -24.87 3.37 10.81
N ARG A 177 -24.27 4.52 11.14
CA ARG A 177 -24.85 5.56 12.00
C ARG A 177 -25.29 6.82 11.25
N GLY A 178 -25.53 6.69 9.94
CA GLY A 178 -25.98 7.82 9.09
C GLY A 178 -24.84 8.58 8.41
N THR A 179 -25.22 9.47 7.49
CA THR A 179 -24.29 10.16 6.56
C THR A 179 -23.29 11.05 7.30
N LEU A 180 -23.73 11.84 8.29
CA LEU A 180 -22.82 12.74 9.03
C LEU A 180 -21.71 11.98 9.77
N ILE A 181 -22.05 10.86 10.40
CA ILE A 181 -21.07 10.00 11.08
C ILE A 181 -20.13 9.34 10.05
N THR A 182 -20.66 8.94 8.91
CA THR A 182 -19.86 8.40 7.80
C THR A 182 -18.83 9.43 7.30
N CYS A 183 -19.26 10.66 7.01
CA CYS A 183 -18.37 11.75 6.60
C CYS A 183 -17.28 12.03 7.65
N ARG A 184 -17.67 12.16 8.92
CA ARG A 184 -16.72 12.32 10.03
C ARG A 184 -15.68 11.19 10.05
N ASN A 185 -16.13 9.94 9.94
CA ASN A 185 -15.25 8.77 10.00
C ASN A 185 -14.29 8.73 8.80
N LEU A 186 -14.77 9.08 7.60
CA LEU A 186 -13.91 9.20 6.41
C LEU A 186 -12.89 10.32 6.60
N MET A 187 -13.31 11.50 7.06
CA MET A 187 -12.40 12.61 7.35
C MET A 187 -11.28 12.18 8.32
N ILE A 188 -11.61 11.49 9.41
CA ILE A 188 -10.62 10.99 10.37
C ILE A 188 -9.65 10.02 9.69
N VAL A 189 -10.15 9.08 8.89
CA VAL A 189 -9.31 8.10 8.16
C VAL A 189 -8.35 8.81 7.22
N PHE A 190 -8.83 9.76 6.41
CA PHE A 190 -7.99 10.46 5.44
C PHE A 190 -7.00 11.42 6.11
N LEU A 191 -7.37 12.08 7.22
CA LEU A 191 -6.43 12.86 8.02
C LEU A 191 -5.32 11.99 8.61
N CYS A 192 -5.67 10.83 9.17
CA CYS A 192 -4.68 9.87 9.67
C CYS A 192 -3.78 9.34 8.55
N THR A 193 -4.35 9.11 7.36
CA THR A 193 -3.59 8.69 6.18
C THR A 193 -2.63 9.79 5.72
N GLY A 194 -3.10 11.04 5.67
CA GLY A 194 -2.26 12.20 5.33
C GLY A 194 -1.10 12.37 6.31
N PHE A 195 -1.37 12.34 7.61
CA PHE A 195 -0.36 12.42 8.66
C PHE A 195 0.66 11.26 8.58
N TRP A 196 0.21 10.06 8.22
CA TRP A 196 1.09 8.92 8.01
C TRP A 196 2.03 9.10 6.81
N HIS A 197 1.59 9.78 5.75
CA HIS A 197 2.43 10.10 4.59
C HIS A 197 3.52 11.12 4.92
N GLY A 198 3.29 11.99 5.88
CA GLY A 198 4.27 12.98 6.32
C GLY A 198 3.68 14.04 7.25
N ALA A 199 4.53 14.65 8.07
CA ALA A 199 4.14 15.70 9.02
C ALA A 199 3.98 17.09 8.36
N GLY A 200 4.22 17.23 7.06
CA GLY A 200 4.09 18.50 6.34
C GLY A 200 2.62 18.89 6.14
N LEU A 201 2.34 20.20 6.17
CA LEU A 201 0.98 20.75 5.97
C LEU A 201 0.36 20.31 4.64
N SER A 202 1.15 20.06 3.60
CA SER A 202 0.69 19.56 2.31
C SER A 202 0.02 18.18 2.41
N PHE A 203 0.55 17.28 3.25
CA PHE A 203 -0.05 15.97 3.47
C PHE A 203 -1.34 16.05 4.29
N ILE A 204 -1.41 16.96 5.24
CA ILE A 204 -2.64 17.21 6.01
C ILE A 204 -3.72 17.80 5.08
N ALA A 205 -3.37 18.80 4.25
CA ALA A 205 -4.28 19.35 3.25
C ALA A 205 -4.75 18.31 2.25
N TRP A 206 -3.86 17.42 1.81
CA TRP A 206 -4.21 16.28 0.97
C TRP A 206 -5.22 15.34 1.66
N GLY A 207 -5.00 15.01 2.93
CA GLY A 207 -5.94 14.20 3.72
C GLY A 207 -7.31 14.87 3.87
N MET A 208 -7.35 16.21 4.10
CA MET A 208 -8.59 16.97 4.16
C MET A 208 -9.34 17.01 2.82
N TYR A 209 -8.62 17.08 1.70
CA TYR A 209 -9.20 17.13 0.37
C TYR A 209 -9.92 15.82 -0.01
N TYR A 210 -9.40 14.69 0.41
CA TYR A 210 -9.97 13.37 0.09
C TYR A 210 -10.97 12.85 1.15
N GLY A 211 -11.00 13.39 2.35
CA GLY A 211 -11.93 13.02 3.42
C GLY A 211 -13.26 13.70 3.31
#